data_ab259f6e78a0909a6755870954e033f8
#
_entry.id   ab259f6e78a0909a6755870954e033f8
#
_cell.length_a   1.000
_cell.length_b   1.000
_cell.length_c   1.000
_cell.angle_alpha   90.00
_cell.angle_beta   90.00
_cell.angle_gamma   90.00
#
_symmetry.space_group_name_H-M   'P 1'
#
loop_
_entity.id
_entity.type
_entity.pdbx_description
1 polymer ?
#
loop_
_entity_poly.entity_id
_entity_poly.type
_entity_poly.pdbx_seq_one_letter_code
_entity_poly.pdbx_strand_id
1 'polypeptide(L)'
;ASRLEQELGVDEDDPAMQREGPPDWEAVFHGNIDDVCEIGISVRVDRRDVSVDFFAGTRSRSDLIVATPLALRLAAEEEGRQGVLDRLSSVEVLLMDQADVLLYQNWETVERCIRAVSGVPSSVEADVQRVRLPFLDAHGSACRQHIVLSSFNDARLRALVDRPLPGQL
;
A
#
# COMPACT_ATOMS: atom_id res chain seq x y z
N ALA A 1 -8.63 0.68 24.35
CA ALA A 1 -8.75 0.26 22.96
C ALA A 1 -7.37 -0.17 22.45
N SER A 2 -7.28 -1.26 21.70
CA SER A 2 -6.05 -1.61 21.04
C SER A 2 -5.77 -0.60 19.93
N ARG A 3 -4.51 -0.43 19.52
CA ARG A 3 -4.18 0.46 18.40
C ARG A 3 -4.95 0.07 17.12
N LEU A 4 -5.21 -1.20 16.95
CA LEU A 4 -6.02 -1.73 15.86
C LEU A 4 -7.47 -1.21 15.89
N GLU A 5 -8.08 -1.14 17.07
CA GLU A 5 -9.42 -0.55 17.24
C GLU A 5 -9.42 0.97 17.02
N GLN A 6 -8.32 1.65 17.33
CA GLN A 6 -8.18 3.08 17.08
C GLN A 6 -8.03 3.38 15.57
N GLU A 7 -7.30 2.54 14.83
CA GLU A 7 -7.04 2.75 13.41
C GLU A 7 -8.18 2.22 12.50
N LEU A 8 -8.84 1.13 12.92
CA LEU A 8 -9.90 0.47 12.13
C LEU A 8 -11.28 0.56 12.77
N GLY A 9 -11.37 1.12 13.99
CA GLY A 9 -12.63 1.27 14.72
C GLY A 9 -13.57 2.20 13.96
N VAL A 10 -14.85 1.86 14.03
CA VAL A 10 -15.93 2.67 13.48
C VAL A 10 -16.48 3.49 14.63
N ASP A 11 -16.58 4.79 14.46
CA ASP A 11 -17.33 5.66 15.36
C ASP A 11 -18.81 5.57 14.98
N GLU A 12 -19.59 4.82 15.77
CA GLU A 12 -21.03 4.65 15.52
C GLU A 12 -21.81 5.97 15.64
N ASP A 13 -21.25 6.96 16.31
CA ASP A 13 -21.84 8.30 16.46
C ASP A 13 -21.47 9.25 15.31
N ASP A 14 -20.62 8.82 14.34
CA ASP A 14 -20.25 9.65 13.20
C ASP A 14 -21.47 9.92 12.31
N PRO A 15 -21.84 11.20 12.07
CA PRO A 15 -22.94 11.55 11.17
C PRO A 15 -22.80 11.00 9.75
N ALA A 16 -21.58 10.69 9.32
CA ALA A 16 -21.31 10.08 8.02
C ALA A 16 -21.83 8.64 7.94
N MET A 17 -21.85 7.92 9.07
CA MET A 17 -22.36 6.54 9.16
C MET A 17 -23.89 6.46 9.11
N GLN A 18 -24.60 7.58 9.31
CA GLN A 18 -26.06 7.67 9.30
C GLN A 18 -26.62 8.01 7.91
N ARG A 19 -25.76 8.15 6.90
CA ARG A 19 -26.19 8.46 5.53
C ARG A 19 -26.72 7.22 4.85
N GLU A 20 -28.02 7.20 4.59
CA GLU A 20 -28.63 6.19 3.73
C GLU A 20 -28.24 6.47 2.26
N GLY A 21 -27.79 5.45 1.57
CA GLY A 21 -27.40 5.53 0.16
C GLY A 21 -27.80 4.28 -0.61
N PRO A 22 -27.50 4.21 -1.90
CA PRO A 22 -27.63 2.98 -2.66
C PRO A 22 -26.78 1.86 -2.05
N PRO A 23 -27.18 0.58 -2.16
CA PRO A 23 -26.45 -0.54 -1.56
C PRO A 23 -24.96 -0.60 -1.92
N ASP A 24 -24.61 -0.24 -3.15
CA ASP A 24 -23.22 -0.19 -3.63
C ASP A 24 -22.42 0.90 -2.92
N TRP A 25 -23.07 2.01 -2.59
CA TRP A 25 -22.47 3.11 -1.87
C TRP A 25 -22.25 2.74 -0.39
N GLU A 26 -23.26 2.13 0.24
CA GLU A 26 -23.15 1.67 1.63
C GLU A 26 -21.99 0.65 1.79
N ALA A 27 -21.85 -0.28 0.83
CA ALA A 27 -20.77 -1.27 0.87
C ALA A 27 -19.37 -0.63 0.84
N VAL A 28 -19.19 0.51 0.20
CA VAL A 28 -17.91 1.22 0.08
C VAL A 28 -17.64 2.14 1.28
N PHE A 29 -18.69 2.81 1.77
CA PHE A 29 -18.54 3.86 2.80
C PHE A 29 -19.04 3.44 4.18
N HIS A 30 -19.44 2.17 4.35
CA HIS A 30 -19.78 1.63 5.66
C HIS A 30 -18.48 1.21 6.36
N GLY A 31 -18.13 1.87 7.43
CA GLY A 31 -16.93 1.60 8.21
C GLY A 31 -16.10 2.85 8.51
N ASN A 32 -14.83 2.68 8.79
CA ASN A 32 -13.93 3.81 8.98
C ASN A 32 -13.70 4.52 7.63
N ILE A 33 -14.08 5.78 7.56
CA ILE A 33 -13.93 6.65 6.37
C ILE A 33 -12.63 7.45 6.38
N ASP A 34 -11.72 7.18 7.33
CA ASP A 34 -10.41 7.81 7.34
C ASP A 34 -9.56 7.28 6.17
N ASP A 35 -9.32 8.15 5.20
CA ASP A 35 -8.49 7.85 4.03
C ASP A 35 -6.99 7.72 4.37
N VAL A 36 -6.59 7.98 5.61
CA VAL A 36 -5.19 7.90 6.07
C VAL A 36 -5.00 6.65 6.92
N CYS A 37 -4.91 5.51 6.28
CA CYS A 37 -4.65 4.23 6.96
C CYS A 37 -3.33 3.63 6.51
N GLU A 38 -2.50 3.21 7.47
CA GLU A 38 -1.28 2.46 7.23
C GLU A 38 -1.02 1.45 8.35
N ILE A 39 -0.94 0.19 7.98
CA ILE A 39 -0.70 -0.94 8.89
C ILE A 39 0.52 -1.72 8.41
N GLY A 40 1.57 -1.75 9.23
CA GLY A 40 2.71 -2.63 9.02
C GLY A 40 2.54 -3.93 9.81
N ILE A 41 2.76 -5.06 9.17
CA ILE A 41 2.64 -6.39 9.77
C ILE A 41 3.99 -7.10 9.62
N SER A 42 4.53 -7.59 10.72
CA SER A 42 5.75 -8.40 10.74
C SER A 42 5.43 -9.82 11.16
N VAL A 43 5.95 -10.79 10.42
CA VAL A 43 5.79 -12.21 10.68
C VAL A 43 7.13 -12.79 11.08
N ARG A 44 7.21 -13.32 12.29
CA ARG A 44 8.41 -14.04 12.76
C ARG A 44 8.11 -15.53 12.84
N VAL A 45 8.93 -16.30 12.19
CA VAL A 45 8.84 -17.76 12.21
C VAL A 45 10.05 -18.30 12.96
N ASP A 46 9.84 -18.87 14.13
CA ASP A 46 10.83 -19.63 14.86
C ASP A 46 10.55 -21.14 14.71
N ARG A 47 11.50 -21.98 15.09
CA ARG A 47 11.42 -23.46 14.92
C ARG A 47 10.17 -24.08 15.53
N ARG A 48 9.52 -23.44 16.48
CA ARG A 48 8.37 -23.99 17.25
C ARG A 48 7.17 -23.05 17.33
N ASP A 49 7.30 -21.83 16.81
CA ASP A 49 6.25 -20.81 16.96
C ASP A 49 6.22 -19.85 15.78
N VAL A 50 5.05 -19.29 15.51
CA VAL A 50 4.82 -18.22 14.55
C VAL A 50 4.17 -17.07 15.28
N SER A 51 4.85 -15.93 15.33
CA SER A 51 4.28 -14.70 15.89
C SER A 51 4.01 -13.67 14.79
N VAL A 52 2.88 -12.98 14.92
CA VAL A 52 2.47 -11.90 14.03
C VAL A 52 2.33 -10.65 14.87
N ASP A 53 3.11 -9.64 14.54
CA ASP A 53 3.10 -8.34 15.20
C ASP A 53 2.48 -7.29 14.26
N PHE A 54 1.37 -6.69 14.68
CA PHE A 54 0.75 -5.57 14.00
C PHE A 54 1.37 -4.26 14.49
N PHE A 55 1.59 -3.32 13.58
CA PHE A 55 2.23 -2.03 13.86
C PHE A 55 3.66 -2.15 14.46
N ALA A 56 4.34 -3.25 14.20
CA ALA A 56 5.65 -3.56 14.73
C ALA A 56 6.76 -2.74 14.07
N GLY A 57 6.75 -1.45 14.28
CA GLY A 57 7.88 -0.60 13.89
C GLY A 57 7.73 0.10 12.54
N THR A 58 8.85 0.45 11.97
CA THR A 58 8.93 1.22 10.72
C THR A 58 8.57 0.36 9.51
N ARG A 59 8.09 0.97 8.45
CA ARG A 59 7.78 0.38 7.13
C ARG A 59 8.90 -0.54 6.60
N SER A 60 10.14 -0.23 6.92
CA SER A 60 11.32 -1.01 6.49
C SER A 60 11.47 -2.39 7.17
N ARG A 61 10.72 -2.67 8.22
CA ARG A 61 10.76 -3.94 8.96
C ARG A 61 9.49 -4.77 8.83
N SER A 62 8.50 -4.28 8.13
CA SER A 62 7.24 -4.99 7.90
C SER A 62 7.38 -5.93 6.71
N ASP A 63 6.84 -7.14 6.84
CA ASP A 63 6.77 -8.12 5.77
C ASP A 63 5.54 -7.89 4.87
N LEU A 64 4.49 -7.30 5.43
CA LEU A 64 3.29 -6.86 4.73
C LEU A 64 2.93 -5.44 5.17
N ILE A 65 2.60 -4.59 4.20
CA ILE A 65 2.11 -3.24 4.43
C ILE A 65 0.74 -3.11 3.78
N VAL A 66 -0.25 -2.71 4.57
CA VAL A 66 -1.57 -2.32 4.09
C VAL A 66 -1.66 -0.81 4.25
N ALA A 67 -1.89 -0.10 3.16
CA ALA A 67 -1.96 1.35 3.20
C ALA A 67 -2.88 1.91 2.13
N THR A 68 -3.50 3.05 2.43
CA THR A 68 -4.20 3.84 1.42
C THR A 68 -3.20 4.64 0.58
N PRO A 69 -3.53 4.97 -0.68
CA PRO A 69 -2.67 5.80 -1.51
C PRO A 69 -2.39 7.18 -0.89
N LEU A 70 -3.37 7.74 -0.17
CA LEU A 70 -3.21 9.02 0.52
C LEU A 70 -2.20 8.93 1.65
N ALA A 71 -2.28 7.89 2.50
CA ALA A 71 -1.33 7.68 3.59
C ALA A 71 0.11 7.56 3.07
N LEU A 72 0.33 6.79 2.00
CA LEU A 72 1.65 6.67 1.37
C LEU A 72 2.15 7.99 0.81
N ARG A 73 1.27 8.78 0.21
CA ARG A 73 1.64 10.11 -0.32
C ARG A 73 2.04 11.07 0.80
N LEU A 74 1.23 11.17 1.86
CA LEU A 74 1.51 12.04 3.01
C LEU A 74 2.81 11.65 3.69
N ALA A 75 3.02 10.37 3.91
CA ALA A 75 4.26 9.85 4.46
C ALA A 75 5.50 10.20 3.59
N ALA A 76 5.34 10.17 2.27
CA ALA A 76 6.40 10.58 1.34
C ALA A 76 6.69 12.09 1.38
N GLU A 77 5.67 12.90 1.66
CA GLU A 77 5.81 14.35 1.81
C GLU A 77 6.49 14.73 3.15
N GLU A 78 6.18 14.02 4.23
CA GLU A 78 6.74 14.26 5.57
C GLU A 78 8.21 13.86 5.70
N GLU A 79 8.59 12.67 5.23
CA GLU A 79 9.95 12.15 5.36
C GLU A 79 10.90 12.60 4.23
N GLY A 80 10.38 13.39 3.28
CA GLY A 80 11.07 13.67 2.04
C GLY A 80 10.98 12.51 1.05
N ARG A 81 10.88 12.82 -0.23
CA ARG A 81 10.57 11.86 -1.31
C ARG A 81 11.41 10.58 -1.33
N GLN A 82 12.60 10.60 -0.75
CA GLN A 82 13.54 9.48 -0.83
C GLN A 82 13.36 8.44 0.28
N GLY A 83 12.93 8.82 1.49
CA GLY A 83 12.96 7.89 2.63
C GLY A 83 11.91 6.78 2.56
N VAL A 84 10.62 7.13 2.45
CA VAL A 84 9.51 6.15 2.50
C VAL A 84 9.41 5.34 1.23
N LEU A 85 9.48 6.01 0.10
CA LEU A 85 9.29 5.39 -1.22
C LEU A 85 10.47 4.49 -1.57
N ASP A 86 11.66 4.83 -1.12
CA ASP A 86 12.86 4.04 -1.27
C ASP A 86 12.72 2.68 -0.56
N ARG A 87 12.14 2.67 0.64
CA ARG A 87 11.90 1.44 1.41
C ARG A 87 10.86 0.51 0.77
N LEU A 88 9.92 1.08 0.00
CA LEU A 88 8.91 0.31 -0.73
C LEU A 88 9.39 -0.21 -2.09
N SER A 89 10.55 0.23 -2.56
CA SER A 89 11.09 -0.17 -3.87
C SER A 89 11.44 -1.66 -3.95
N SER A 90 11.66 -2.33 -2.81
CA SER A 90 11.93 -3.77 -2.73
C SER A 90 10.68 -4.64 -2.59
N VAL A 91 9.48 -4.09 -2.69
CA VAL A 91 8.22 -4.83 -2.62
C VAL A 91 8.14 -5.83 -3.78
N GLU A 92 7.96 -7.10 -3.46
CA GLU A 92 7.91 -8.20 -4.43
C GLU A 92 6.50 -8.44 -4.97
N VAL A 93 5.47 -8.17 -4.16
CA VAL A 93 4.07 -8.30 -4.54
C VAL A 93 3.35 -6.99 -4.23
N LEU A 94 2.73 -6.40 -5.23
CA LEU A 94 1.85 -5.25 -5.08
C LEU A 94 0.41 -5.68 -5.37
N LEU A 95 -0.43 -5.61 -4.33
CA LEU A 95 -1.85 -5.91 -4.44
C LEU A 95 -2.65 -4.62 -4.34
N MET A 96 -3.51 -4.37 -5.30
CA MET A 96 -4.51 -3.30 -5.26
C MET A 96 -5.89 -3.93 -5.13
N ASP A 97 -6.54 -3.71 -4.02
CA ASP A 97 -7.92 -4.10 -3.79
C ASP A 97 -8.86 -2.94 -4.11
N GLN A 98 -10.08 -3.26 -4.54
CA GLN A 98 -11.09 -2.28 -4.93
C GLN A 98 -10.55 -1.21 -5.90
N ALA A 99 -9.81 -1.65 -6.91
CA ALA A 99 -9.15 -0.76 -7.86
C ALA A 99 -10.14 0.10 -8.67
N ASP A 100 -11.39 -0.33 -8.82
CA ASP A 100 -12.51 0.44 -9.34
C ASP A 100 -12.83 1.68 -8.48
N VAL A 101 -12.82 1.55 -7.16
CA VAL A 101 -13.01 2.68 -6.23
C VAL A 101 -11.84 3.64 -6.36
N LEU A 102 -10.62 3.14 -6.40
CA LEU A 102 -9.40 3.96 -6.57
C LEU A 102 -9.41 4.77 -7.87
N LEU A 103 -10.01 4.24 -8.95
CA LEU A 103 -10.17 4.95 -10.22
C LEU A 103 -11.04 6.22 -10.11
N TYR A 104 -12.04 6.19 -9.25
CA TYR A 104 -12.96 7.31 -9.04
C TYR A 104 -12.49 8.31 -7.99
N GLN A 105 -11.51 7.95 -7.19
CA GLN A 105 -10.87 8.86 -6.23
C GLN A 105 -9.77 9.68 -6.91
N ASN A 106 -8.55 9.58 -6.48
CA ASN A 106 -7.42 10.31 -7.03
C ASN A 106 -6.43 9.36 -7.73
N TRP A 107 -6.72 9.04 -8.99
CA TRP A 107 -5.89 8.14 -9.78
C TRP A 107 -4.45 8.59 -9.93
N GLU A 108 -4.20 9.90 -10.01
CA GLU A 108 -2.84 10.43 -10.07
C GLU A 108 -2.02 10.07 -8.83
N THR A 109 -2.65 10.08 -7.64
CA THR A 109 -1.99 9.64 -6.40
C THR A 109 -1.65 8.16 -6.46
N VAL A 110 -2.55 7.31 -6.96
CA VAL A 110 -2.31 5.87 -7.15
C VAL A 110 -1.12 5.64 -8.09
N GLU A 111 -1.12 6.29 -9.25
CA GLU A 111 0.00 6.18 -10.20
C GLU A 111 1.33 6.65 -9.60
N ARG A 112 1.33 7.73 -8.83
CA ARG A 112 2.53 8.22 -8.13
C ARG A 112 3.05 7.19 -7.14
N CYS A 113 2.18 6.55 -6.36
CA CYS A 113 2.56 5.47 -5.44
C CYS A 113 3.17 4.29 -6.18
N ILE A 114 2.55 3.84 -7.29
CA ILE A 114 3.06 2.72 -8.08
C ILE A 114 4.43 3.05 -8.70
N ARG A 115 4.61 4.24 -9.22
CA ARG A 115 5.92 4.68 -9.76
C ARG A 115 6.98 4.73 -8.67
N ALA A 116 6.60 5.17 -7.49
CA ALA A 116 7.50 5.29 -6.36
C ALA A 116 8.00 3.92 -5.87
N VAL A 117 7.10 2.94 -5.74
CA VAL A 117 7.51 1.56 -5.40
C VAL A 117 8.27 0.88 -6.54
N SER A 118 8.27 1.43 -7.73
CA SER A 118 8.99 0.89 -8.90
C SER A 118 10.40 1.46 -9.07
N GLY A 119 10.82 2.37 -8.21
CA GLY A 119 12.17 2.93 -8.22
C GLY A 119 13.24 1.92 -7.79
N VAL A 120 14.50 2.33 -7.94
CA VAL A 120 15.65 1.61 -7.38
C VAL A 120 15.91 2.14 -5.97
N PRO A 121 16.16 1.28 -4.96
CA PRO A 121 16.52 1.74 -3.62
C PRO A 121 17.78 2.63 -3.71
N SER A 122 17.69 3.85 -3.20
CA SER A 122 18.78 4.82 -3.25
C SER A 122 19.45 5.02 -1.88
N SER A 123 18.80 4.60 -0.79
CA SER A 123 19.32 4.77 0.56
C SER A 123 19.75 3.44 1.19
N VAL A 124 20.82 3.52 1.98
CA VAL A 124 21.40 2.36 2.70
C VAL A 124 20.57 1.97 3.94
N GLU A 125 19.53 2.72 4.27
CA GLU A 125 18.68 2.42 5.42
C GLU A 125 17.80 1.18 5.21
N ALA A 126 17.50 0.82 3.96
CA ALA A 126 16.96 -0.47 3.66
C ALA A 126 17.99 -1.55 4.00
N ASP A 127 17.56 -2.63 4.65
CA ASP A 127 18.44 -3.78 4.87
C ASP A 127 18.76 -4.42 3.51
N VAL A 128 19.81 -3.94 2.87
CA VAL A 128 20.24 -4.34 1.52
C VAL A 128 20.43 -5.86 1.42
N GLN A 129 20.74 -6.53 2.55
CA GLN A 129 20.92 -7.99 2.58
C GLN A 129 19.58 -8.75 2.38
N ARG A 130 18.45 -8.11 2.65
CA ARG A 130 17.11 -8.68 2.44
C ARG A 130 16.54 -8.37 1.06
N VAL A 131 17.11 -7.43 0.33
CA VAL A 131 16.62 -7.03 -0.98
C VAL A 131 17.16 -7.99 -2.04
N ARG A 132 16.28 -8.54 -2.87
CA ARG A 132 16.70 -9.41 -3.97
C ARG A 132 17.45 -8.61 -5.04
N LEU A 133 18.48 -9.22 -5.61
CA LEU A 133 19.39 -8.61 -6.58
C LEU A 133 18.67 -7.89 -7.75
N PRO A 134 17.59 -8.43 -8.36
CA PRO A 134 16.91 -7.73 -9.45
C PRO A 134 16.35 -6.36 -9.07
N PHE A 135 16.00 -6.14 -7.80
CA PHE A 135 15.51 -4.84 -7.33
C PHE A 135 16.65 -3.82 -7.18
N LEU A 136 17.86 -4.30 -6.89
CA LEU A 136 19.05 -3.45 -6.82
C LEU A 136 19.57 -3.08 -8.22
N ASP A 137 19.35 -3.96 -9.20
CA ASP A 137 19.82 -3.79 -10.58
C ASP A 137 18.78 -3.12 -11.51
N ALA A 138 17.82 -2.37 -10.96
CA ALA A 138 16.75 -1.69 -11.70
C ALA A 138 15.79 -2.62 -12.48
N HIS A 139 15.83 -3.93 -12.24
CA HIS A 139 14.94 -4.92 -12.85
C HIS A 139 13.76 -5.29 -11.95
N GLY A 140 13.58 -4.61 -10.81
CA GLY A 140 12.55 -4.92 -9.83
C GLY A 140 11.14 -4.85 -10.39
N SER A 141 10.85 -3.89 -11.27
CA SER A 141 9.53 -3.76 -11.90
C SER A 141 9.16 -4.97 -12.76
N ALA A 142 10.13 -5.64 -13.41
CA ALA A 142 9.91 -6.83 -14.20
C ALA A 142 9.76 -8.11 -13.33
N CYS A 143 10.27 -8.08 -12.10
CA CYS A 143 10.23 -9.21 -11.16
C CYS A 143 9.10 -9.10 -10.15
N ARG A 144 8.42 -7.95 -10.07
CA ARG A 144 7.30 -7.72 -9.14
C ARG A 144 6.02 -8.33 -9.69
N GLN A 145 5.29 -9.02 -8.83
CA GLN A 145 3.94 -9.46 -9.13
C GLN A 145 2.95 -8.32 -8.85
N HIS A 146 2.13 -7.99 -9.83
CA HIS A 146 1.02 -7.06 -9.67
C HIS A 146 -0.29 -7.84 -9.64
N ILE A 147 -1.09 -7.63 -8.60
CA ILE A 147 -2.43 -8.22 -8.44
C ILE A 147 -3.41 -7.06 -8.33
N VAL A 148 -4.37 -7.00 -9.24
CA VAL A 148 -5.37 -5.93 -9.28
C VAL A 148 -6.75 -6.56 -9.20
N LEU A 149 -7.49 -6.23 -8.14
CA LEU A 149 -8.86 -6.68 -7.91
C LEU A 149 -9.81 -5.52 -8.22
N SER A 150 -10.78 -5.76 -9.08
CA SER A 150 -11.73 -4.75 -9.55
C SER A 150 -13.04 -5.41 -9.96
N SER A 151 -14.17 -4.74 -9.71
CA SER A 151 -15.50 -5.19 -10.11
C SER A 151 -15.71 -5.10 -11.62
N PHE A 152 -14.95 -4.26 -12.32
CA PHE A 152 -15.02 -4.11 -13.77
C PHE A 152 -13.65 -3.88 -14.39
N ASN A 153 -13.60 -4.08 -15.70
CA ASN A 153 -12.38 -3.93 -16.47
C ASN A 153 -12.29 -2.52 -17.07
N ASP A 154 -11.26 -1.77 -16.66
CA ASP A 154 -10.93 -0.43 -17.17
C ASP A 154 -9.59 -0.44 -17.91
N ALA A 155 -9.49 0.41 -18.94
CA ALA A 155 -8.28 0.50 -19.75
C ALA A 155 -7.04 0.96 -18.95
N ARG A 156 -7.23 1.80 -17.93
CA ARG A 156 -6.14 2.27 -17.06
C ARG A 156 -5.62 1.15 -16.17
N LEU A 157 -6.52 0.31 -15.63
CA LEU A 157 -6.14 -0.87 -14.84
C LEU A 157 -5.38 -1.89 -15.70
N ARG A 158 -5.85 -2.14 -16.93
CA ARG A 158 -5.13 -3.00 -17.86
C ARG A 158 -3.75 -2.46 -18.20
N ALA A 159 -3.63 -1.16 -18.42
CA ALA A 159 -2.33 -0.55 -18.72
C ALA A 159 -1.31 -0.75 -17.60
N LEU A 160 -1.73 -0.79 -16.33
CA LEU A 160 -0.84 -1.08 -15.20
C LEU A 160 -0.33 -2.52 -15.20
N VAL A 161 -1.17 -3.47 -15.62
CA VAL A 161 -0.80 -4.90 -15.67
C VAL A 161 0.04 -5.20 -16.89
N ASP A 162 -0.34 -4.66 -18.06
CA ASP A 162 0.31 -4.93 -19.33
C ASP A 162 1.65 -4.19 -19.50
N ARG A 163 1.76 -3.02 -18.88
CA ARG A 163 2.95 -2.17 -18.95
C ARG A 163 3.27 -1.63 -17.55
N PRO A 164 3.97 -2.42 -16.73
CA PRO A 164 4.41 -1.92 -15.44
C PRO A 164 5.15 -0.61 -15.62
N LEU A 165 4.73 0.41 -14.86
CA LEU A 165 5.32 1.74 -14.96
C LEU A 165 6.82 1.65 -14.70
N PRO A 166 7.67 2.11 -15.61
CA PRO A 166 9.11 2.10 -15.39
C PRO A 166 9.43 2.94 -14.17
N GLY A 167 10.29 2.44 -13.30
CA GLY A 167 10.87 3.23 -12.23
C GLY A 167 11.53 4.49 -12.83
N GLN A 168 11.46 5.60 -12.14
CA GLN A 168 12.25 6.75 -12.52
C GLN A 168 13.74 6.38 -12.32
N LEU A 169 14.48 6.36 -13.41
CA LEU A 169 15.93 6.37 -13.41
C LEU A 169 16.42 7.72 -12.90
#